data_8b23cf9213e1e1a0c0960bc549e6bd0e
#
_entry.id   8b23cf9213e1e1a0c0960bc549e6bd0e
#
_cell.length_a   1.000
_cell.length_b   1.000
_cell.length_c   1.000
_cell.angle_alpha   90.00
_cell.angle_beta   90.00
_cell.angle_gamma   90.00
#
_symmetry.space_group_name_H-M   'P 1'
#
loop_
_entity.id
_entity.type
_entity.pdbx_description
1 polymer ?
#
loop_
_entity_poly.entity_id
_entity_poly.type
_entity_poly.pdbx_seq_one_letter_code
_entity_poly.pdbx_strand_id
1 'polypeptide(L)'
;MTTEELYKIFKKHPSVQTDTRKLKPGDIFFALKGDNFNGNAFAKKALEDGATFAVIDEKEFEEPDKTILVEDVLTTLQKLAK
;
A
#
# COMPACT_ATOMS: atom_id res chain seq x y z
N MET A 1 8.41 8.57 -3.15
CA MET A 1 7.10 9.14 -3.49
C MET A 1 6.53 9.82 -2.25
N THR A 2 5.92 10.98 -2.41
CA THR A 2 5.41 11.76 -1.29
C THR A 2 3.95 11.43 -0.96
N THR A 3 3.47 11.89 0.19
CA THR A 3 2.07 11.72 0.56
C THR A 3 1.15 12.41 -0.44
N GLU A 4 1.56 13.54 -1.00
CA GLU A 4 0.78 14.24 -2.02
C GLU A 4 0.65 13.42 -3.28
N GLU A 5 1.71 12.74 -3.69
CA GLU A 5 1.68 11.85 -4.85
C GLU A 5 0.76 10.67 -4.60
N LEU A 6 0.81 10.11 -3.38
CA LEU A 6 -0.11 9.05 -2.98
C LEU A 6 -1.56 9.52 -3.06
N TYR A 7 -1.83 10.73 -2.62
CA TYR A 7 -3.17 11.31 -2.67
C TYR A 7 -3.68 11.39 -4.11
N LYS A 8 -2.83 11.82 -5.03
CA LYS A 8 -3.18 11.89 -6.45
C LYS A 8 -3.47 10.51 -7.04
N ILE A 9 -2.65 9.54 -6.67
CA ILE A 9 -2.83 8.15 -7.10
C ILE A 9 -4.15 7.60 -6.55
N PHE A 10 -4.44 7.88 -5.28
CA PHE A 10 -5.67 7.44 -4.63
C PHE A 10 -6.91 7.99 -5.36
N LYS A 11 -6.86 9.23 -5.82
CA LYS A 11 -7.98 9.83 -6.56
C LYS A 11 -8.22 9.14 -7.89
N LYS A 12 -7.16 8.69 -8.55
CA LYS A 12 -7.27 7.97 -9.83
C LYS A 12 -7.67 6.50 -9.63
N HIS A 13 -7.21 5.91 -8.54
CA HIS A 13 -7.42 4.50 -8.23
C HIS A 13 -7.96 4.37 -6.81
N PRO A 14 -9.25 4.70 -6.59
CA PRO A 14 -9.78 4.75 -5.22
C PRO A 14 -9.97 3.39 -4.56
N SER A 15 -9.71 2.31 -5.28
CA SER A 15 -9.87 0.96 -4.73
C SER A 15 -8.67 0.62 -3.84
N VAL A 16 -8.93 0.45 -2.55
CA VAL A 16 -7.92 0.19 -1.53
C VAL A 16 -8.16 -1.19 -0.95
N GLN A 17 -7.09 -1.93 -0.70
CA GLN A 17 -7.18 -3.26 -0.10
C GLN A 17 -6.05 -3.46 0.90
N THR A 18 -6.39 -4.04 2.04
CA THR A 18 -5.41 -4.38 3.08
C THR A 18 -5.17 -5.89 3.19
N ASP A 19 -5.93 -6.69 2.45
CA ASP A 19 -5.83 -8.16 2.48
C ASP A 19 -5.49 -8.65 1.06
N THR A 20 -4.32 -9.29 0.92
CA THR A 20 -3.88 -9.82 -0.37
C THR A 20 -4.82 -10.87 -0.94
N ARG A 21 -5.57 -11.56 -0.10
CA ARG A 21 -6.52 -12.58 -0.55
C ARG A 21 -7.74 -12.00 -1.25
N LYS A 22 -8.02 -10.73 -1.01
CA LYS A 22 -9.16 -10.03 -1.60
C LYS A 22 -8.74 -9.02 -2.65
N LEU A 23 -7.46 -8.96 -2.94
CA LEU A 23 -6.88 -8.00 -3.86
C LEU A 23 -7.41 -8.21 -5.27
N LYS A 24 -7.74 -7.12 -5.93
CA LYS A 24 -8.18 -7.12 -7.33
C LYS A 24 -7.17 -6.34 -8.18
N PRO A 25 -7.04 -6.66 -9.47
CA PRO A 25 -6.17 -5.88 -10.36
C PRO A 25 -6.52 -4.39 -10.31
N GLY A 26 -5.50 -3.55 -10.16
CA GLY A 26 -5.69 -2.11 -10.06
C GLY A 26 -5.83 -1.57 -8.65
N ASP A 27 -5.95 -2.43 -7.64
CA ASP A 27 -6.05 -1.99 -6.25
C ASP A 27 -4.73 -1.38 -5.77
N ILE A 28 -4.82 -0.55 -4.75
CA ILE A 28 -3.67 -0.05 -4.01
C ILE A 28 -3.61 -0.84 -2.71
N PHE A 29 -2.55 -1.61 -2.53
CA PHE A 29 -2.38 -2.41 -1.31
C PHE A 29 -1.75 -1.58 -0.20
N PHE A 30 -2.37 -1.58 0.97
CA PHE A 30 -1.85 -0.89 2.16
C PHE A 30 -1.30 -1.96 3.12
N ALA A 31 0.00 -1.95 3.32
CA ALA A 31 0.72 -2.97 4.09
C ALA A 31 0.64 -2.70 5.59
N LEU A 32 -0.48 -3.03 6.20
CA LEU A 32 -0.67 -2.84 7.63
C LEU A 32 0.13 -3.85 8.45
N LYS A 33 0.56 -3.45 9.63
CA LYS A 33 1.22 -4.32 10.60
C LYS A 33 0.26 -4.72 11.69
N GLY A 34 0.26 -6.01 12.05
CA GLY A 34 -0.46 -6.54 13.19
C GLY A 34 0.50 -7.11 14.22
N ASP A 35 -0.05 -7.62 15.33
CA ASP A 35 0.78 -8.19 16.40
C ASP A 35 1.55 -9.43 15.96
N ASN A 36 0.97 -10.20 15.03
CA ASN A 36 1.53 -11.48 14.59
C ASN A 36 1.92 -11.49 13.13
N PHE A 37 1.85 -10.35 12.43
CA PHE A 37 2.23 -10.29 11.02
C PHE A 37 2.66 -8.89 10.65
N ASN A 38 3.42 -8.81 9.56
CA ASN A 38 3.85 -7.56 8.99
C ASN A 38 3.42 -7.50 7.52
N GLY A 39 2.45 -6.63 7.22
CA GLY A 39 1.93 -6.48 5.86
C GLY A 39 2.98 -6.08 4.84
N ASN A 40 4.07 -5.42 5.26
CA ASN A 40 5.15 -5.07 4.34
C ASN A 40 5.75 -6.31 3.67
N ALA A 41 5.79 -7.44 4.37
CA ALA A 41 6.29 -8.68 3.79
C ALA A 41 5.38 -9.20 2.66
N PHE A 42 4.14 -8.75 2.59
CA PHE A 42 3.19 -9.15 1.55
C PHE A 42 3.11 -8.15 0.40
N ALA A 43 3.85 -7.03 0.47
CA ALA A 43 3.79 -6.01 -0.57
C ALA A 43 4.18 -6.56 -1.94
N LYS A 44 5.24 -7.35 -2.00
CA LYS A 44 5.69 -7.95 -3.26
C LYS A 44 4.64 -8.88 -3.83
N LYS A 45 4.04 -9.70 -2.97
CA LYS A 45 2.97 -10.60 -3.40
C LYS A 45 1.76 -9.83 -3.93
N ALA A 46 1.40 -8.74 -3.26
CA ALA A 46 0.30 -7.90 -3.71
C ALA A 46 0.55 -7.34 -5.10
N LEU A 47 1.78 -6.89 -5.37
CA LEU A 47 2.16 -6.38 -6.68
C LEU A 47 2.10 -7.49 -7.74
N GLU A 48 2.52 -8.70 -7.38
CA GLU A 48 2.43 -9.85 -8.28
C GLU A 48 0.98 -10.23 -8.57
N ASP A 49 0.09 -10.05 -7.61
CA ASP A 49 -1.32 -10.39 -7.72
C ASP A 49 -2.15 -9.30 -8.44
N GLY A 50 -1.52 -8.21 -8.85
CA GLY A 50 -2.17 -7.20 -9.66
C GLY A 50 -2.35 -5.82 -9.04
N ALA A 51 -1.85 -5.59 -7.83
CA ALA A 51 -1.91 -4.26 -7.23
C ALA A 51 -1.13 -3.27 -8.08
N THR A 52 -1.69 -2.08 -8.27
CA THR A 52 -1.00 -1.02 -9.00
C THR A 52 0.16 -0.48 -8.18
N PHE A 53 -0.06 -0.29 -6.88
CA PHE A 53 0.96 0.19 -5.95
C PHE A 53 0.80 -0.53 -4.61
N ALA A 54 1.87 -0.56 -3.83
CA ALA A 54 1.85 -1.02 -2.46
C ALA A 54 2.37 0.09 -1.55
N VAL A 55 1.59 0.47 -0.57
CA VAL A 55 2.00 1.48 0.42
C VAL A 55 2.67 0.74 1.58
N ILE A 56 3.92 1.08 1.86
CA ILE A 56 4.74 0.41 2.87
C ILE A 56 5.35 1.43 3.83
N ASP A 57 5.79 0.97 4.98
CA ASP A 57 6.50 1.82 5.94
C ASP A 57 7.84 1.23 6.38
N GLU A 58 8.32 0.20 5.68
CA GLU A 58 9.66 -0.35 5.89
C GLU A 58 10.47 -0.29 4.61
N LYS A 59 11.54 0.47 4.64
CA LYS A 59 12.38 0.72 3.47
C LYS A 59 12.95 -0.56 2.84
N GLU A 60 13.18 -1.59 3.64
CA GLU A 60 13.74 -2.84 3.12
C GLU A 60 12.84 -3.56 2.12
N PHE A 61 11.55 -3.23 2.12
CA PHE A 61 10.59 -3.80 1.16
C PHE A 61 10.30 -2.88 -0.01
N GLU A 62 11.02 -1.77 -0.12
CA GLU A 62 10.80 -0.79 -1.17
C GLU A 62 11.16 -1.34 -2.55
N GLU A 63 10.24 -1.19 -3.50
CA GLU A 63 10.49 -1.44 -4.91
C GLU A 63 10.22 -0.14 -5.65
N PRO A 64 11.25 0.52 -6.22
CA PRO A 64 11.05 1.78 -6.94
C PRO A 64 9.99 1.63 -8.02
N ASP A 65 9.18 2.64 -8.21
CA ASP A 65 8.10 2.72 -9.20
C ASP A 65 6.84 1.94 -8.84
N LYS A 66 6.89 1.06 -7.84
CA LYS A 66 5.73 0.22 -7.48
C LYS A 66 5.33 0.34 -6.02
N THR A 67 6.19 0.88 -5.17
CA THR A 67 5.89 1.05 -3.75
C THR A 67 5.91 2.52 -3.37
N ILE A 68 5.15 2.84 -2.33
CA ILE A 68 5.11 4.18 -1.76
C ILE A 68 5.51 4.05 -0.31
N LEU A 69 6.68 4.60 0.03
CA LEU A 69 7.19 4.53 1.40
C LEU A 69 6.63 5.68 2.22
N VAL A 70 5.98 5.36 3.34
CA VAL A 70 5.42 6.33 4.27
C VAL A 70 5.95 6.03 5.67
N GLU A 71 5.73 6.96 6.60
CA GLU A 71 6.18 6.76 7.98
C GLU A 71 5.35 5.70 8.71
N ASP A 72 4.04 5.69 8.46
CA ASP A 72 3.11 4.76 9.11
C ASP A 72 1.94 4.52 8.16
N VAL A 73 1.78 3.27 7.73
CA VAL A 73 0.74 2.91 6.75
C VAL A 73 -0.66 3.14 7.32
N LEU A 74 -0.90 2.75 8.56
CA LEU A 74 -2.22 2.92 9.16
C LEU A 74 -2.62 4.40 9.25
N THR A 75 -1.70 5.25 9.70
CA THR A 75 -1.94 6.68 9.78
C THR A 75 -2.24 7.27 8.41
N THR A 76 -1.47 6.85 7.40
CA THR A 76 -1.67 7.31 6.03
C THR A 76 -3.05 6.89 5.51
N LEU A 77 -3.44 5.65 5.76
CA LEU A 77 -4.74 5.14 5.35
C LEU A 77 -5.88 5.94 6.02
N GLN A 78 -5.74 6.22 7.31
CA GLN A 78 -6.74 7.00 8.04
C GLN A 78 -6.90 8.42 7.48
N LYS A 79 -5.81 9.04 7.07
CA LYS A 79 -5.86 10.37 6.45
C LYS A 79 -6.55 10.35 5.10
N LEU A 80 -6.35 9.31 4.33
CA LEU A 80 -6.98 9.17 3.01
C LEU A 80 -8.47 8.84 3.12
N ALA A 81 -8.87 8.19 4.19
CA ALA A 81 -10.26 7.75 4.37
C ALA A 81 -11.21 8.85 4.84
N LYS A 82 -10.69 10.02 5.15
CA LYS A 82 -11.53 11.15 5.58
C LYS A 82 -12.29 11.78 4.44
#